data_21509ce0fd25f790761886543415e3a3
#
_entry.id   21509ce0fd25f790761886543415e3a3
#
_cell.length_a   1.000
_cell.length_b   1.000
_cell.length_c   1.000
_cell.angle_alpha   90.00
_cell.angle_beta   90.00
_cell.angle_gamma   90.00
#
_symmetry.space_group_name_H-M   'P 1'
#
loop_
_entity.id
_entity.type
_entity.pdbx_description
1 polymer ?
#
loop_
_entity_poly.entity_id
_entity_poly.type
_entity_poly.pdbx_seq_one_letter_code
_entity_poly.pdbx_strand_id
1 'polypeptide(L)'
;MVKQFFSLLKRYILPYRKYLTWALILNFLSQWLNVFSFMAIVPILNILFKIDTKSYEYIPMDIHNLDKDVLINNAYYFVSNFVATNGAFYTLAMMGGILIFMTMLKTAGYFASAAVMVPLRTGIVRDIRIQVYNKVLSLPLSFFSEERKGDIIARMSADVTVVENSLTSSIDMLIRNPIALLVCFVTLFSVSWQMTLFVIFILPLTGWIMGVVSRKLKRQSSTAQAQWGDIMSQLDETLGGLRVIKAFIAESKMSARFSKTNNDFRDAMNEMIIRQSSAHPMSEFLGTCVIVTVLLFGGALILNTNYAPMDAATFIFYLIILYSIINPLKEFSRAFYNIPQGLASMERIDMILKAENHIVEPEQPLPLDAFTDKLEFKNVSFSYVEGRPVLNHINLTVPKGKTIALVGQSGSGKSTLVDLVPRYHDVSEGALLIDGKNVKDVSIHSLRSLIGNVNQEAILFNDTFYNNITFGVENATMEQVIEAAKIANAHDFIMETEKGYDTMIGDRGGRLSGGQRQRVSIARAILKNPPILILDEATSALDTESERLVQEALERLMKSRTTIAIAHRLSTIKNADEICVLYEGDIVERGTHDELIALNGYYKKLNDMQSL
;
A
#
# COMPACT_ATOMS: atom_id res chain seq x y z
N MET A 1 17.36 -13.72 2.39
CA MET A 1 16.63 -12.96 3.42
C MET A 1 17.42 -11.74 3.92
N VAL A 2 18.60 -11.88 4.60
CA VAL A 2 19.38 -10.75 5.13
C VAL A 2 19.82 -9.78 4.02
N LYS A 3 20.36 -10.27 2.92
CA LYS A 3 20.80 -9.45 1.77
C LYS A 3 19.64 -8.70 1.09
N GLN A 4 18.49 -9.33 0.95
CA GLN A 4 17.27 -8.71 0.41
C GLN A 4 16.76 -7.60 1.33
N PHE A 5 16.79 -7.86 2.64
CA PHE A 5 16.40 -6.88 3.65
C PHE A 5 17.29 -5.63 3.63
N PHE A 6 18.62 -5.77 3.59
CA PHE A 6 19.52 -4.63 3.47
C PHE A 6 19.38 -3.87 2.15
N SER A 7 19.08 -4.57 1.05
CA SER A 7 18.78 -3.94 -0.24
C SER A 7 17.52 -3.06 -0.16
N LEU A 8 16.48 -3.57 0.51
CA LEU A 8 15.22 -2.85 0.75
C LEU A 8 15.45 -1.60 1.61
N LEU A 9 16.17 -1.74 2.72
CA LEU A 9 16.55 -0.61 3.57
C LEU A 9 17.33 0.45 2.78
N LYS A 10 18.32 0.04 2.01
CA LYS A 10 19.12 0.96 1.18
C LYS A 10 18.25 1.70 0.15
N ARG A 11 17.31 1.01 -0.49
CA ARG A 11 16.41 1.58 -1.50
C ARG A 11 15.54 2.70 -0.94
N TYR A 12 14.96 2.52 0.23
CA TYR A 12 13.94 3.41 0.78
C TYR A 12 14.45 4.36 1.87
N ILE A 13 15.53 4.01 2.61
CA ILE A 13 16.06 4.86 3.70
C ILE A 13 17.03 5.93 3.17
N LEU A 14 17.75 5.66 2.08
CA LEU A 14 18.77 6.55 1.57
C LEU A 14 18.29 8.00 1.33
N PRO A 15 17.10 8.26 0.77
CA PRO A 15 16.57 9.62 0.60
C PRO A 15 16.38 10.36 1.93
N TYR A 16 16.14 9.62 3.01
CA TYR A 16 15.82 10.14 4.35
C TYR A 16 17.00 10.11 5.32
N ARG A 17 18.25 9.95 4.84
CA ARG A 17 19.46 9.80 5.66
C ARG A 17 19.66 10.90 6.71
N LYS A 18 19.21 12.14 6.43
CA LYS A 18 19.30 13.27 7.38
C LYS A 18 18.50 13.00 8.67
N TYR A 19 17.30 12.47 8.55
CA TYR A 19 16.47 12.12 9.71
C TYR A 19 17.09 10.98 10.49
N LEU A 20 17.67 9.99 9.80
CA LEU A 20 18.36 8.87 10.43
C LEU A 20 19.56 9.33 11.26
N THR A 21 20.42 10.20 10.71
CA THR A 21 21.59 10.72 11.44
C THR A 21 21.22 11.53 12.67
N TRP A 22 20.23 12.42 12.58
CA TRP A 22 19.73 13.15 13.74
C TRP A 22 19.12 12.24 14.81
N ALA A 23 18.34 11.25 14.40
CA ALA A 23 17.76 10.28 15.34
C ALA A 23 18.86 9.46 16.05
N LEU A 24 19.94 9.08 15.36
CA LEU A 24 21.10 8.41 15.92
C LEU A 24 21.75 9.25 17.01
N ILE A 25 22.07 10.52 16.71
CA ILE A 25 22.72 11.44 17.63
C ILE A 25 21.85 11.66 18.88
N LEU A 26 20.57 11.94 18.68
CA LEU A 26 19.63 12.17 19.79
C LEU A 26 19.43 10.92 20.64
N ASN A 27 19.36 9.74 20.02
CA ASN A 27 19.24 8.49 20.75
C ASN A 27 20.51 8.18 21.56
N PHE A 28 21.69 8.37 20.97
CA PHE A 28 22.96 8.19 21.65
C PHE A 28 23.07 9.12 22.88
N LEU A 29 22.75 10.41 22.69
CA LEU A 29 22.74 11.38 23.79
C LEU A 29 21.75 10.99 24.88
N SER A 30 20.52 10.59 24.50
CA SER A 30 19.50 10.13 25.44
C SER A 30 19.95 8.91 26.25
N GLN A 31 20.64 7.94 25.62
CA GLN A 31 21.14 6.76 26.33
C GLN A 31 22.26 7.10 27.32
N TRP A 32 23.18 8.00 26.99
CA TRP A 32 24.16 8.51 27.93
C TRP A 32 23.53 9.24 29.10
N LEU A 33 22.58 10.13 28.85
CA LEU A 33 21.84 10.81 29.91
C LEU A 33 21.07 9.82 30.81
N ASN A 34 20.61 8.70 30.25
CA ASN A 34 20.00 7.62 31.02
C ASN A 34 21.00 6.99 32.03
N VAL A 35 22.21 6.69 31.60
CA VAL A 35 23.27 6.16 32.46
C VAL A 35 23.65 7.17 33.54
N PHE A 36 23.86 8.44 33.18
CA PHE A 36 24.14 9.49 34.17
C PHE A 36 23.01 9.69 35.18
N SER A 37 21.76 9.61 34.73
CA SER A 37 20.58 9.65 35.62
C SER A 37 20.61 8.50 36.66
N PHE A 38 20.97 7.31 36.26
CA PHE A 38 21.12 6.17 37.20
C PHE A 38 22.38 6.30 38.07
N MET A 39 23.49 6.84 37.54
CA MET A 39 24.71 7.07 38.29
C MET A 39 24.49 8.05 39.45
N ALA A 40 23.60 9.04 39.31
CA ALA A 40 23.23 9.98 40.37
C ALA A 40 22.56 9.30 41.59
N ILE A 41 22.07 8.06 41.45
CA ILE A 41 21.50 7.30 42.55
C ILE A 41 22.59 6.85 43.54
N VAL A 42 23.82 6.63 43.10
CA VAL A 42 24.91 6.14 43.95
C VAL A 42 25.21 7.09 45.11
N PRO A 43 25.47 8.40 44.90
CA PRO A 43 25.70 9.33 45.99
C PRO A 43 24.44 9.50 46.88
N ILE A 44 23.22 9.39 46.33
CA ILE A 44 21.97 9.43 47.13
C ILE A 44 21.95 8.25 48.12
N LEU A 45 22.27 7.04 47.66
CA LEU A 45 22.32 5.84 48.52
C LEU A 45 23.41 5.98 49.60
N ASN A 46 24.59 6.49 49.21
CA ASN A 46 25.69 6.69 50.15
C ASN A 46 25.31 7.69 51.29
N ILE A 47 24.60 8.76 50.96
CA ILE A 47 24.11 9.73 51.98
C ILE A 47 23.05 9.08 52.87
N LEU A 48 22.06 8.41 52.29
CA LEU A 48 20.94 7.83 53.04
C LEU A 48 21.39 6.74 53.99
N PHE A 49 22.24 5.87 53.54
CA PHE A 49 22.67 4.68 54.33
C PHE A 49 23.99 4.90 55.10
N LYS A 50 24.61 6.11 54.96
CA LYS A 50 25.90 6.43 55.59
C LYS A 50 26.98 5.37 55.31
N ILE A 51 26.99 4.85 54.06
CA ILE A 51 27.88 3.75 53.65
C ILE A 51 29.31 4.25 53.50
N ASP A 52 29.49 5.47 53.05
CA ASP A 52 30.81 6.04 52.72
C ASP A 52 31.36 6.87 53.90
N THR A 53 32.47 6.42 54.45
CA THR A 53 33.23 7.11 55.51
C THR A 53 34.49 7.74 54.99
N LYS A 54 34.74 7.75 53.66
CA LYS A 54 35.96 8.31 53.03
C LYS A 54 35.91 9.83 53.01
N SER A 55 37.03 10.47 53.35
CA SER A 55 37.20 11.90 53.09
C SER A 55 37.70 12.08 51.65
N TYR A 56 36.97 12.91 50.90
CA TYR A 56 37.36 13.26 49.55
C TYR A 56 38.06 14.63 49.56
N GLU A 57 39.22 14.74 48.83
CA GLU A 57 39.90 16.01 48.63
C GLU A 57 39.75 16.45 47.19
N TYR A 58 39.61 17.75 46.98
CA TYR A 58 39.52 18.32 45.64
C TYR A 58 40.83 18.19 44.87
N ILE A 59 40.79 17.51 43.74
CA ILE A 59 41.94 17.37 42.83
C ILE A 59 41.76 18.37 41.67
N PRO A 60 42.70 19.36 41.51
CA PRO A 60 42.59 20.29 40.38
C PRO A 60 42.57 19.56 39.03
N MET A 61 41.59 19.92 38.19
CA MET A 61 41.47 19.36 36.85
C MET A 61 42.41 20.13 35.92
N ASP A 62 43.44 19.45 35.40
CA ASP A 62 44.27 19.93 34.32
C ASP A 62 44.06 19.06 33.08
N ILE A 63 44.31 19.60 31.89
CA ILE A 63 44.09 18.87 30.61
C ILE A 63 44.85 17.52 30.58
N HIS A 64 45.93 17.42 31.35
CA HIS A 64 46.74 16.19 31.50
C HIS A 64 46.22 15.19 32.55
N ASN A 65 45.28 15.59 33.44
CA ASN A 65 44.76 14.79 34.54
C ASN A 65 43.25 14.52 34.41
N LEU A 66 42.67 14.53 33.20
CA LEU A 66 41.27 14.20 32.94
C LEU A 66 41.07 12.68 32.98
N ASP A 67 41.35 12.10 34.16
CA ASP A 67 41.10 10.69 34.41
C ASP A 67 39.70 10.51 35.03
N LYS A 68 39.06 9.40 34.72
CA LYS A 68 37.76 8.99 35.23
C LYS A 68 37.71 9.05 36.76
N ASP A 69 38.79 8.63 37.40
CA ASP A 69 38.87 8.57 38.86
C ASP A 69 38.92 9.95 39.50
N VAL A 70 39.55 10.93 38.85
CA VAL A 70 39.58 12.34 39.28
C VAL A 70 38.21 12.99 39.15
N LEU A 71 37.46 12.71 38.05
CA LEU A 71 36.10 13.20 37.85
C LEU A 71 35.14 12.67 38.93
N ILE A 72 35.22 11.38 39.21
CA ILE A 72 34.40 10.72 40.24
C ILE A 72 34.77 11.28 41.62
N ASN A 73 36.03 11.36 41.96
CA ASN A 73 36.50 11.89 43.23
C ASN A 73 35.99 13.33 43.45
N ASN A 74 36.13 14.21 42.45
CA ASN A 74 35.68 15.59 42.57
C ASN A 74 34.14 15.70 42.68
N ALA A 75 33.40 14.84 42.00
CA ALA A 75 31.95 14.77 42.16
C ALA A 75 31.57 14.35 43.61
N TYR A 76 32.23 13.37 44.19
CA TYR A 76 32.05 12.99 45.59
C TYR A 76 32.48 14.07 46.55
N TYR A 77 33.59 14.78 46.28
CA TYR A 77 34.00 15.94 47.07
C TYR A 77 32.93 17.01 47.14
N PHE A 78 32.36 17.43 45.99
CA PHE A 78 31.29 18.42 45.97
C PHE A 78 30.06 17.95 46.73
N VAL A 79 29.65 16.69 46.60
CA VAL A 79 28.52 16.14 47.34
C VAL A 79 28.79 16.09 48.84
N SER A 80 29.97 15.61 49.29
CA SER A 80 30.32 15.50 50.69
C SER A 80 30.50 16.90 51.36
N ASN A 81 31.09 17.85 50.63
CA ASN A 81 31.23 19.24 51.09
C ASN A 81 29.84 19.92 51.25
N PHE A 82 28.92 19.66 50.31
CA PHE A 82 27.56 20.19 50.39
C PHE A 82 26.75 19.55 51.55
N VAL A 83 26.98 18.26 51.84
CA VAL A 83 26.42 17.58 53.02
C VAL A 83 26.96 18.23 54.31
N ALA A 84 28.26 18.53 54.38
CA ALA A 84 28.88 19.13 55.54
C ALA A 84 28.41 20.57 55.81
N THR A 85 28.17 21.35 54.74
CA THR A 85 27.73 22.76 54.86
C THR A 85 26.25 22.95 55.02
N ASN A 86 25.37 22.19 54.32
CA ASN A 86 23.94 22.42 54.26
C ASN A 86 23.12 21.26 54.92
N GLY A 87 23.76 20.19 55.29
CA GLY A 87 23.13 19.00 55.85
C GLY A 87 22.57 18.00 54.81
N ALA A 88 22.33 16.78 55.26
CA ALA A 88 21.98 15.66 54.38
C ALA A 88 20.62 15.87 53.65
N PHE A 89 19.62 16.49 54.31
CA PHE A 89 18.30 16.69 53.71
C PHE A 89 18.33 17.63 52.51
N TYR A 90 19.02 18.78 52.59
CA TYR A 90 19.14 19.71 51.50
C TYR A 90 19.98 19.13 50.33
N THR A 91 20.98 18.32 50.66
CA THR A 91 21.77 17.61 49.64
C THR A 91 20.91 16.58 48.89
N LEU A 92 20.07 15.82 49.60
CA LEU A 92 19.12 14.91 48.97
C LEU A 92 18.11 15.63 48.07
N ALA A 93 17.59 16.81 48.53
CA ALA A 93 16.70 17.62 47.71
C ALA A 93 17.40 18.14 46.41
N MET A 94 18.65 18.60 46.53
CA MET A 94 19.46 19.01 45.38
C MET A 94 19.71 17.84 44.41
N MET A 95 20.13 16.70 44.92
CA MET A 95 20.38 15.50 44.07
C MET A 95 19.08 15.01 43.42
N GLY A 96 17.95 15.05 44.13
CA GLY A 96 16.62 14.78 43.57
C GLY A 96 16.26 15.74 42.43
N GLY A 97 16.54 17.03 42.60
CA GLY A 97 16.37 18.05 41.55
C GLY A 97 17.22 17.77 40.30
N ILE A 98 18.50 17.41 40.52
CA ILE A 98 19.42 16.98 39.41
C ILE A 98 18.87 15.74 38.70
N LEU A 99 18.39 14.76 39.44
CA LEU A 99 17.80 13.54 38.88
C LEU A 99 16.56 13.84 38.04
N ILE A 100 15.67 14.70 38.52
CA ILE A 100 14.47 15.15 37.77
C ILE A 100 14.91 15.86 36.48
N PHE A 101 15.87 16.78 36.56
CA PHE A 101 16.36 17.53 35.40
C PHE A 101 17.01 16.60 34.36
N MET A 102 17.87 15.69 34.80
CA MET A 102 18.50 14.71 33.91
C MET A 102 17.47 13.77 33.26
N THR A 103 16.46 13.34 34.02
CA THR A 103 15.37 12.50 33.50
C THR A 103 14.53 13.27 32.48
N MET A 104 14.24 14.56 32.75
CA MET A 104 13.53 15.43 31.79
C MET A 104 14.32 15.56 30.48
N LEU A 105 15.62 15.82 30.57
CA LEU A 105 16.48 16.00 29.40
C LEU A 105 16.61 14.69 28.60
N LYS A 106 16.77 13.55 29.28
CA LYS A 106 16.77 12.21 28.70
C LYS A 106 15.46 11.91 27.94
N THR A 107 14.31 12.14 28.58
CA THR A 107 13.00 11.88 27.97
C THR A 107 12.71 12.83 26.81
N ALA A 108 13.12 14.10 26.91
CA ALA A 108 13.03 15.05 25.81
C ALA A 108 13.89 14.59 24.61
N GLY A 109 15.13 14.15 24.86
CA GLY A 109 16.01 13.60 23.81
C GLY A 109 15.43 12.34 23.15
N TYR A 110 14.85 11.45 23.96
CA TYR A 110 14.17 10.25 23.46
C TYR A 110 12.96 10.60 22.60
N PHE A 111 12.11 11.53 23.06
CA PHE A 111 10.97 12.02 22.29
C PHE A 111 11.40 12.70 21.00
N ALA A 112 12.42 13.57 21.04
CA ALA A 112 12.95 14.23 19.87
C ALA A 112 13.49 13.21 18.83
N SER A 113 14.21 12.16 19.29
CA SER A 113 14.65 11.07 18.42
C SER A 113 13.49 10.35 17.75
N ALA A 114 12.43 10.06 18.52
CA ALA A 114 11.23 9.42 17.98
C ALA A 114 10.49 10.32 16.99
N ALA A 115 10.34 11.61 17.31
CA ALA A 115 9.68 12.60 16.45
C ALA A 115 10.42 12.80 15.11
N VAL A 116 11.75 12.86 15.14
CA VAL A 116 12.57 12.97 13.93
C VAL A 116 12.45 11.73 13.03
N MET A 117 12.11 10.57 13.58
CA MET A 117 11.89 9.34 12.80
C MET A 117 10.52 9.28 12.10
N VAL A 118 9.53 10.08 12.52
CA VAL A 118 8.18 10.06 11.93
C VAL A 118 8.21 10.41 10.43
N PRO A 119 8.84 11.52 9.98
CA PRO A 119 8.90 11.86 8.54
C PRO A 119 9.59 10.79 7.68
N LEU A 120 10.56 10.05 8.23
CA LEU A 120 11.19 8.94 7.53
C LEU A 120 10.19 7.81 7.31
N ARG A 121 9.44 7.40 8.36
CA ARG A 121 8.46 6.30 8.29
C ARG A 121 7.33 6.63 7.31
N THR A 122 6.67 7.77 7.53
CA THR A 122 5.53 8.20 6.69
C THR A 122 5.97 8.52 5.26
N GLY A 123 7.17 9.06 5.08
CA GLY A 123 7.75 9.33 3.76
C GLY A 123 7.97 8.06 2.95
N ILE A 124 8.53 7.01 3.55
CA ILE A 124 8.72 5.71 2.87
C ILE A 124 7.36 5.12 2.44
N VAL A 125 6.36 5.16 3.33
CA VAL A 125 5.00 4.66 3.03
C VAL A 125 4.39 5.42 1.86
N ARG A 126 4.48 6.75 1.88
CA ARG A 126 4.05 7.62 0.78
C ARG A 126 4.73 7.23 -0.52
N ASP A 127 6.05 7.07 -0.53
CA ASP A 127 6.83 6.81 -1.74
C ASP A 127 6.50 5.43 -2.32
N ILE A 128 6.31 4.41 -1.48
CA ILE A 128 5.85 3.07 -1.92
C ILE A 128 4.47 3.17 -2.57
N ARG A 129 3.52 3.86 -1.93
CA ARG A 129 2.16 4.01 -2.48
C ARG A 129 2.15 4.73 -3.81
N ILE A 130 2.92 5.83 -3.94
CA ILE A 130 3.05 6.57 -5.20
C ILE A 130 3.67 5.69 -6.29
N GLN A 131 4.75 4.95 -5.98
CA GLN A 131 5.39 4.05 -6.94
C GLN A 131 4.43 2.96 -7.43
N VAL A 132 3.69 2.31 -6.52
CA VAL A 132 2.73 1.27 -6.88
C VAL A 132 1.59 1.87 -7.70
N TYR A 133 1.04 3.02 -7.31
CA TYR A 133 -0.05 3.69 -8.02
C TYR A 133 0.36 4.06 -9.45
N ASN A 134 1.51 4.70 -9.62
CA ASN A 134 2.03 5.07 -10.94
C ASN A 134 2.31 3.83 -11.80
N LYS A 135 2.81 2.76 -11.19
CA LYS A 135 3.03 1.49 -11.90
C LYS A 135 1.71 0.87 -12.36
N VAL A 136 0.69 0.85 -11.48
CA VAL A 136 -0.66 0.36 -11.82
C VAL A 136 -1.22 1.12 -13.02
N LEU A 137 -1.10 2.46 -13.05
CA LEU A 137 -1.55 3.27 -14.18
C LEU A 137 -0.79 2.99 -15.49
N SER A 138 0.45 2.53 -15.42
CA SER A 138 1.28 2.21 -16.59
C SER A 138 1.09 0.79 -17.12
N LEU A 139 0.45 -0.11 -16.37
CA LEU A 139 0.27 -1.50 -16.78
C LEU A 139 -0.88 -1.66 -17.78
N PRO A 140 -0.79 -2.64 -18.71
CA PRO A 140 -1.82 -2.87 -19.70
C PRO A 140 -3.08 -3.48 -19.07
N LEU A 141 -4.23 -3.33 -19.73
CA LEU A 141 -5.51 -3.86 -19.24
C LEU A 141 -5.49 -5.38 -19.02
N SER A 142 -4.71 -6.13 -19.79
CA SER A 142 -4.52 -7.58 -19.62
C SER A 142 -3.99 -7.98 -18.24
N PHE A 143 -3.33 -7.08 -17.52
CA PHE A 143 -2.86 -7.31 -16.16
C PHE A 143 -4.01 -7.34 -15.15
N PHE A 144 -5.11 -6.64 -15.43
CA PHE A 144 -6.23 -6.46 -14.51
C PHE A 144 -7.34 -7.46 -14.81
N SER A 145 -7.41 -8.56 -14.08
CA SER A 145 -8.59 -9.41 -13.98
C SER A 145 -9.42 -9.00 -12.76
N GLU A 146 -10.68 -9.43 -12.68
CA GLU A 146 -11.51 -9.14 -11.49
C GLU A 146 -10.91 -9.71 -10.20
N GLU A 147 -10.28 -10.87 -10.27
CA GLU A 147 -9.56 -11.49 -9.16
C GLU A 147 -8.37 -10.64 -8.68
N ARG A 148 -7.71 -9.89 -9.58
CA ARG A 148 -6.54 -9.06 -9.26
C ARG A 148 -6.86 -7.69 -8.68
N LYS A 149 -8.06 -7.15 -8.89
CA LYS A 149 -8.41 -5.81 -8.35
C LYS A 149 -8.35 -5.77 -6.83
N GLY A 150 -9.01 -6.74 -6.17
CA GLY A 150 -8.98 -6.87 -4.71
C GLY A 150 -7.56 -7.11 -4.16
N ASP A 151 -6.76 -7.90 -4.85
CA ASP A 151 -5.37 -8.17 -4.49
C ASP A 151 -4.50 -6.91 -4.59
N ILE A 152 -4.65 -6.09 -5.64
CA ILE A 152 -3.94 -4.82 -5.78
C ILE A 152 -4.31 -3.86 -4.63
N ILE A 153 -5.60 -3.73 -4.31
CA ILE A 153 -6.06 -2.90 -3.18
C ILE A 153 -5.47 -3.40 -1.86
N ALA A 154 -5.46 -4.71 -1.62
CA ALA A 154 -4.86 -5.30 -0.42
C ALA A 154 -3.36 -5.01 -0.33
N ARG A 155 -2.62 -5.08 -1.44
CA ARG A 155 -1.19 -4.76 -1.50
C ARG A 155 -0.91 -3.29 -1.25
N MET A 156 -1.75 -2.37 -1.74
CA MET A 156 -1.61 -0.92 -1.53
C MET A 156 -2.01 -0.47 -0.11
N SER A 157 -2.83 -1.24 0.58
CA SER A 157 -3.33 -0.91 1.92
C SER A 157 -2.64 -1.75 3.02
N ALA A 158 -2.99 -3.03 3.13
CA ALA A 158 -2.55 -3.91 4.20
C ALA A 158 -1.05 -4.23 4.11
N ASP A 159 -0.55 -4.62 2.92
CA ASP A 159 0.86 -4.98 2.76
C ASP A 159 1.80 -3.80 3.00
N VAL A 160 1.43 -2.59 2.57
CA VAL A 160 2.23 -1.38 2.86
C VAL A 160 2.30 -1.12 4.37
N THR A 161 1.22 -1.34 5.12
CA THR A 161 1.22 -1.21 6.60
C THR A 161 2.11 -2.25 7.28
N VAL A 162 2.11 -3.50 6.77
CA VAL A 162 3.03 -4.54 7.27
C VAL A 162 4.48 -4.18 6.98
N VAL A 163 4.78 -3.64 5.80
CA VAL A 163 6.13 -3.13 5.46
C VAL A 163 6.54 -1.98 6.38
N GLU A 164 5.64 -1.03 6.68
CA GLU A 164 5.89 0.06 7.63
C GLU A 164 6.27 -0.44 9.01
N ASN A 165 5.49 -1.38 9.56
CA ASN A 165 5.76 -1.98 10.88
C ASN A 165 7.10 -2.76 10.89
N SER A 166 7.41 -3.45 9.81
CA SER A 166 8.67 -4.15 9.63
C SER A 166 9.86 -3.20 9.56
N LEU A 167 9.76 -2.13 8.79
CA LEU A 167 10.80 -1.09 8.69
C LEU A 167 11.04 -0.42 10.05
N THR A 168 9.96 -0.08 10.77
CA THR A 168 10.04 0.47 12.13
C THR A 168 10.80 -0.45 13.08
N SER A 169 10.38 -1.72 13.15
CA SER A 169 11.05 -2.73 13.99
C SER A 169 12.50 -2.95 13.59
N SER A 170 12.79 -2.84 12.29
CA SER A 170 14.15 -2.99 11.74
C SER A 170 15.06 -1.85 12.16
N ILE A 171 14.57 -0.63 12.13
CA ILE A 171 15.32 0.56 12.55
C ILE A 171 15.60 0.49 14.04
N ASP A 172 14.62 0.12 14.85
CA ASP A 172 14.80 -0.07 16.29
C ASP A 172 15.84 -1.18 16.57
N MET A 173 15.78 -2.30 15.86
CA MET A 173 16.72 -3.41 16.00
C MET A 173 18.15 -3.06 15.57
N LEU A 174 18.32 -2.36 14.44
CA LEU A 174 19.65 -2.12 13.85
C LEU A 174 20.33 -0.89 14.42
N ILE A 175 19.59 0.05 15.00
CA ILE A 175 20.09 1.36 15.36
C ILE A 175 19.89 1.63 16.84
N ARG A 176 18.64 1.68 17.28
CA ARG A 176 18.27 2.14 18.61
C ARG A 176 18.73 1.17 19.70
N ASN A 177 18.42 -0.09 19.53
CA ASN A 177 18.74 -1.11 20.54
C ASN A 177 20.23 -1.43 20.62
N PRO A 178 21.01 -1.52 19.51
CA PRO A 178 22.45 -1.67 19.60
C PRO A 178 23.16 -0.51 20.32
N ILE A 179 22.71 0.73 20.11
CA ILE A 179 23.26 1.89 20.83
C ILE A 179 22.98 1.76 22.33
N ALA A 180 21.74 1.41 22.71
CA ALA A 180 21.38 1.21 24.10
C ALA A 180 22.20 0.10 24.75
N LEU A 181 22.35 -1.05 24.07
CA LEU A 181 23.15 -2.17 24.54
C LEU A 181 24.63 -1.79 24.65
N LEU A 182 25.20 -1.12 23.65
CA LEU A 182 26.60 -0.68 23.66
C LEU A 182 26.87 0.23 24.86
N VAL A 183 26.05 1.26 25.08
CA VAL A 183 26.20 2.18 26.21
C VAL A 183 26.06 1.43 27.54
N CYS A 184 25.08 0.52 27.69
CA CYS A 184 24.93 -0.29 28.89
C CYS A 184 26.14 -1.22 29.13
N PHE A 185 26.60 -1.95 28.10
CA PHE A 185 27.75 -2.84 28.25
C PHE A 185 29.06 -2.09 28.54
N VAL A 186 29.32 -0.96 27.87
CA VAL A 186 30.47 -0.11 28.20
C VAL A 186 30.43 0.32 29.66
N THR A 187 29.26 0.72 30.16
CA THR A 187 29.07 1.08 31.56
C THR A 187 29.31 -0.10 32.50
N LEU A 188 28.71 -1.28 32.21
CA LEU A 188 28.89 -2.47 33.04
C LEU A 188 30.35 -2.94 33.09
N PHE A 189 31.05 -2.91 31.94
CA PHE A 189 32.48 -3.25 31.87
C PHE A 189 33.33 -2.24 32.66
N SER A 190 32.97 -0.95 32.63
CA SER A 190 33.70 0.08 33.39
C SER A 190 33.52 -0.06 34.91
N VAL A 191 32.43 -0.69 35.36
CA VAL A 191 32.14 -0.94 36.78
C VAL A 191 32.79 -2.24 37.24
N SER A 192 32.57 -3.35 36.54
CA SER A 192 33.18 -4.66 36.85
C SER A 192 33.24 -5.54 35.61
N TRP A 193 34.44 -5.82 35.12
CA TRP A 193 34.62 -6.69 33.97
C TRP A 193 34.32 -8.18 34.29
N GLN A 194 34.60 -8.63 35.53
CA GLN A 194 34.34 -10.01 35.97
C GLN A 194 32.83 -10.32 35.96
N MET A 195 32.04 -9.44 36.57
CA MET A 195 30.58 -9.59 36.58
C MET A 195 29.98 -9.49 35.19
N THR A 196 30.52 -8.61 34.35
CA THR A 196 30.02 -8.42 32.99
C THR A 196 30.30 -9.63 32.10
N LEU A 197 31.47 -10.26 32.22
CA LEU A 197 31.74 -11.53 31.54
C LEU A 197 30.78 -12.64 31.99
N PHE A 198 30.48 -12.73 33.29
CA PHE A 198 29.51 -13.68 33.81
C PHE A 198 28.10 -13.45 33.21
N VAL A 199 27.65 -12.20 33.13
CA VAL A 199 26.39 -11.83 32.48
C VAL A 199 26.37 -12.23 31.02
N ILE A 200 27.45 -11.94 30.24
CA ILE A 200 27.56 -12.32 28.82
C ILE A 200 27.43 -13.84 28.64
N PHE A 201 27.89 -14.64 29.61
CA PHE A 201 27.79 -16.10 29.55
C PHE A 201 26.36 -16.61 29.80
N ILE A 202 25.56 -15.88 30.61
CA ILE A 202 24.17 -16.25 30.94
C ILE A 202 23.16 -15.80 29.87
N LEU A 203 23.38 -14.65 29.23
CA LEU A 203 22.45 -14.07 28.25
C LEU A 203 22.12 -15.01 27.07
N PRO A 204 23.05 -15.78 26.47
CA PRO A 204 22.71 -16.72 25.40
C PRO A 204 21.76 -17.85 25.84
N LEU A 205 21.85 -18.27 27.09
CA LEU A 205 20.94 -19.29 27.62
C LEU A 205 19.50 -18.78 27.69
N THR A 206 19.30 -17.56 28.18
CA THR A 206 17.97 -16.93 28.20
C THR A 206 17.45 -16.67 26.79
N GLY A 207 18.31 -16.22 25.87
CA GLY A 207 18.00 -16.06 24.45
C GLY A 207 17.58 -17.36 23.77
N TRP A 208 18.22 -18.48 24.08
CA TRP A 208 17.85 -19.80 23.55
C TRP A 208 16.46 -20.24 24.04
N ILE A 209 16.15 -20.07 25.31
CA ILE A 209 14.84 -20.39 25.89
C ILE A 209 13.74 -19.56 25.20
N MET A 210 13.95 -18.24 25.07
CA MET A 210 13.02 -17.35 24.37
C MET A 210 12.86 -17.70 22.90
N GLY A 211 13.92 -18.14 22.23
CA GLY A 211 13.89 -18.60 20.84
C GLY A 211 13.03 -19.85 20.61
N VAL A 212 12.98 -20.76 21.59
CA VAL A 212 12.10 -21.95 21.54
C VAL A 212 10.63 -21.54 21.65
N VAL A 213 10.32 -20.61 22.57
CA VAL A 213 8.95 -20.06 22.72
C VAL A 213 8.49 -19.36 21.45
N SER A 214 9.33 -18.52 20.87
CA SER A 214 9.01 -17.75 19.65
C SER A 214 8.72 -18.64 18.42
N ARG A 215 9.40 -19.78 18.29
CA ARG A 215 9.16 -20.72 17.17
C ARG A 215 7.77 -21.35 17.22
N LYS A 216 7.25 -21.68 18.39
CA LYS A 216 5.91 -22.24 18.57
C LYS A 216 4.82 -21.19 18.24
N LEU A 217 5.09 -19.92 18.54
CA LEU A 217 4.18 -18.80 18.26
C LEU A 217 3.95 -18.60 16.75
N LYS A 218 5.01 -18.72 15.93
CA LYS A 218 4.96 -18.50 14.48
C LYS A 218 3.96 -19.43 13.77
N ARG A 219 3.89 -20.70 14.15
CA ARG A 219 3.02 -21.70 13.52
C ARG A 219 1.53 -21.37 13.71
N GLN A 220 1.13 -20.82 14.84
CA GLN A 220 -0.26 -20.54 15.15
C GLN A 220 -0.76 -19.21 14.61
N SER A 221 0.14 -18.23 14.46
CA SER A 221 -0.17 -16.99 13.78
C SER A 221 -0.60 -17.23 12.32
N SER A 222 -0.02 -18.22 11.63
CA SER A 222 -0.40 -18.55 10.26
C SER A 222 -1.81 -19.17 10.18
N THR A 223 -2.23 -19.95 11.18
CA THR A 223 -3.59 -20.54 11.23
C THR A 223 -4.65 -19.46 11.44
N ALA A 224 -4.45 -18.56 12.40
CA ALA A 224 -5.37 -17.44 12.62
C ALA A 224 -5.49 -16.52 11.41
N GLN A 225 -4.40 -16.30 10.68
CA GLN A 225 -4.39 -15.48 9.46
C GLN A 225 -5.13 -16.14 8.29
N ALA A 226 -5.05 -17.47 8.15
CA ALA A 226 -5.83 -18.22 7.17
C ALA A 226 -7.33 -18.11 7.45
N GLN A 227 -7.75 -18.32 8.71
CA GLN A 227 -9.16 -18.20 9.12
C GLN A 227 -9.72 -16.78 9.00
N TRP A 228 -8.88 -15.74 9.17
CA TRP A 228 -9.26 -14.37 8.84
C TRP A 228 -9.56 -14.21 7.35
N GLY A 229 -8.77 -14.83 6.48
CA GLY A 229 -9.04 -14.89 5.04
C GLY A 229 -10.40 -15.51 4.72
N ASP A 230 -10.75 -16.61 5.40
CA ASP A 230 -12.06 -17.28 5.24
C ASP A 230 -13.22 -16.36 5.65
N ILE A 231 -13.08 -15.61 6.76
CA ILE A 231 -14.08 -14.61 7.19
C ILE A 231 -14.25 -13.52 6.12
N MET A 232 -13.16 -12.97 5.59
CA MET A 232 -13.21 -11.92 4.56
C MET A 232 -13.88 -12.40 3.28
N SER A 233 -13.53 -13.62 2.82
CA SER A 233 -14.16 -14.24 1.66
C SER A 233 -15.66 -14.44 1.86
N GLN A 234 -16.08 -14.89 3.06
CA GLN A 234 -17.49 -15.09 3.38
C GLN A 234 -18.27 -13.77 3.49
N LEU A 235 -17.64 -12.69 3.99
CA LEU A 235 -18.24 -11.36 4.00
C LEU A 235 -18.45 -10.83 2.58
N ASP A 236 -17.46 -10.98 1.71
CA ASP A 236 -17.55 -10.55 0.31
C ASP A 236 -18.66 -11.30 -0.44
N GLU A 237 -18.72 -12.65 -0.29
CA GLU A 237 -19.80 -13.49 -0.82
C GLU A 237 -21.18 -13.04 -0.31
N THR A 238 -21.28 -12.74 0.99
CA THR A 238 -22.55 -12.32 1.62
C THR A 238 -22.99 -10.95 1.12
N LEU A 239 -22.09 -9.97 1.06
CA LEU A 239 -22.41 -8.61 0.61
C LEU A 239 -22.75 -8.59 -0.87
N GLY A 240 -22.00 -9.32 -1.70
CA GLY A 240 -22.28 -9.46 -3.13
C GLY A 240 -23.61 -10.17 -3.41
N GLY A 241 -23.95 -11.19 -2.60
CA GLY A 241 -25.18 -11.98 -2.70
C GLY A 241 -26.36 -11.48 -1.88
N LEU A 242 -26.31 -10.29 -1.25
CA LEU A 242 -27.29 -9.85 -0.25
C LEU A 242 -28.74 -9.85 -0.80
N ARG A 243 -28.94 -9.43 -2.06
CA ARG A 243 -30.25 -9.45 -2.71
C ARG A 243 -30.81 -10.87 -2.82
N VAL A 244 -29.97 -11.85 -3.14
CA VAL A 244 -30.35 -13.26 -3.22
C VAL A 244 -30.70 -13.80 -1.84
N ILE A 245 -29.87 -13.52 -0.84
CA ILE A 245 -30.10 -13.93 0.55
C ILE A 245 -31.46 -13.41 1.05
N LYS A 246 -31.80 -12.15 0.76
CA LYS A 246 -33.08 -11.54 1.10
C LYS A 246 -34.24 -12.16 0.35
N ALA A 247 -34.08 -12.37 -0.97
CA ALA A 247 -35.14 -12.96 -1.80
C ALA A 247 -35.50 -14.40 -1.38
N PHE A 248 -34.52 -15.17 -0.90
CA PHE A 248 -34.72 -16.57 -0.47
C PHE A 248 -34.87 -16.74 1.05
N ILE A 249 -34.96 -15.64 1.81
CA ILE A 249 -35.09 -15.64 3.30
C ILE A 249 -34.02 -16.53 3.95
N ALA A 250 -32.77 -16.41 3.46
CA ALA A 250 -31.67 -17.28 3.85
C ALA A 250 -30.78 -16.67 4.95
N GLU A 251 -31.19 -15.56 5.62
CA GLU A 251 -30.42 -14.83 6.62
C GLU A 251 -29.99 -15.73 7.78
N SER A 252 -30.86 -16.55 8.30
CA SER A 252 -30.55 -17.45 9.43
C SER A 252 -29.49 -18.49 9.06
N LYS A 253 -29.54 -19.03 7.83
CA LYS A 253 -28.54 -19.97 7.32
C LYS A 253 -27.15 -19.30 7.17
N MET A 254 -27.12 -18.09 6.60
CA MET A 254 -25.89 -17.34 6.43
C MET A 254 -25.31 -16.90 7.78
N SER A 255 -26.15 -16.44 8.71
CA SER A 255 -25.74 -16.09 10.07
C SER A 255 -25.13 -17.29 10.82
N ALA A 256 -25.74 -18.48 10.73
CA ALA A 256 -25.20 -19.69 11.34
C ALA A 256 -23.86 -20.09 10.74
N ARG A 257 -23.71 -20.01 9.40
CA ARG A 257 -22.44 -20.28 8.71
C ARG A 257 -21.35 -19.30 9.16
N PHE A 258 -21.65 -18.00 9.18
CA PHE A 258 -20.73 -16.96 9.62
C PHE A 258 -20.32 -17.13 11.09
N SER A 259 -21.30 -17.42 11.97
CA SER A 259 -21.04 -17.64 13.40
C SER A 259 -20.09 -18.82 13.62
N LYS A 260 -20.20 -19.89 12.85
CA LYS A 260 -19.27 -21.02 12.94
C LYS A 260 -17.85 -20.59 12.56
N THR A 261 -17.67 -20.00 11.38
CA THR A 261 -16.35 -19.53 10.90
C THR A 261 -15.73 -18.52 11.87
N ASN A 262 -16.55 -17.60 12.41
CA ASN A 262 -16.08 -16.59 13.36
C ASN A 262 -15.71 -17.20 14.75
N ASN A 263 -16.39 -18.26 15.18
CA ASN A 263 -16.00 -19.00 16.38
C ASN A 263 -14.68 -19.74 16.18
N ASP A 264 -14.48 -20.40 15.04
CA ASP A 264 -13.21 -21.07 14.71
C ASP A 264 -12.04 -20.06 14.69
N PHE A 265 -12.25 -18.88 14.10
CA PHE A 265 -11.30 -17.77 14.14
C PHE A 265 -11.03 -17.28 15.57
N ARG A 266 -12.08 -17.08 16.39
CA ARG A 266 -11.96 -16.69 17.79
C ARG A 266 -11.07 -17.67 18.56
N ASP A 267 -11.27 -18.97 18.38
CA ASP A 267 -10.54 -19.99 19.11
C ASP A 267 -9.05 -20.03 18.70
N ALA A 268 -8.77 -19.90 17.40
CA ALA A 268 -7.39 -19.75 16.91
C ALA A 268 -6.73 -18.45 17.38
N MET A 269 -7.47 -17.35 17.38
CA MET A 269 -7.00 -16.06 17.88
C MET A 269 -6.74 -16.08 19.37
N ASN A 270 -7.62 -16.70 20.18
CA ASN A 270 -7.44 -16.88 21.61
C ASN A 270 -6.15 -17.65 21.91
N GLU A 271 -5.93 -18.77 21.23
CA GLU A 271 -4.72 -19.56 21.40
C GLU A 271 -3.46 -18.77 21.03
N MET A 272 -3.51 -18.02 19.93
CA MET A 272 -2.42 -17.14 19.49
C MET A 272 -2.14 -16.04 20.53
N ILE A 273 -3.17 -15.32 20.98
CA ILE A 273 -3.03 -14.18 21.92
C ILE A 273 -2.55 -14.66 23.29
N ILE A 274 -3.08 -15.78 23.82
CA ILE A 274 -2.62 -16.34 25.10
C ILE A 274 -1.13 -16.64 25.05
N ARG A 275 -0.66 -17.27 23.97
CA ARG A 275 0.77 -17.57 23.81
C ARG A 275 1.61 -16.31 23.59
N GLN A 276 1.11 -15.35 22.82
CA GLN A 276 1.78 -14.06 22.65
C GLN A 276 1.89 -13.32 23.99
N SER A 277 0.83 -13.31 24.77
CA SER A 277 0.78 -12.68 26.08
C SER A 277 1.70 -13.38 27.10
N SER A 278 1.96 -14.68 26.96
CA SER A 278 2.89 -15.41 27.83
C SER A 278 4.35 -15.03 27.61
N ALA A 279 4.70 -14.45 26.46
CA ALA A 279 6.09 -14.07 26.16
C ALA A 279 6.63 -12.98 27.10
N HIS A 280 5.79 -12.01 27.50
CA HIS A 280 6.18 -10.94 28.41
C HIS A 280 6.46 -11.44 29.84
N PRO A 281 5.56 -12.16 30.53
CA PRO A 281 5.81 -12.73 31.84
C PRO A 281 7.00 -13.70 31.86
N MET A 282 7.14 -14.54 30.80
CA MET A 282 8.27 -15.46 30.67
C MET A 282 9.60 -14.69 30.60
N SER A 283 9.65 -13.64 29.79
CA SER A 283 10.84 -12.80 29.68
C SER A 283 11.17 -12.07 30.98
N GLU A 284 10.16 -11.62 31.72
CA GLU A 284 10.31 -10.96 33.02
C GLU A 284 10.83 -11.96 34.08
N PHE A 285 10.25 -13.16 34.13
CA PHE A 285 10.72 -14.23 34.99
C PHE A 285 12.19 -14.59 34.71
N LEU A 286 12.56 -14.82 33.44
CA LEU A 286 13.94 -15.11 33.05
C LEU A 286 14.88 -13.96 33.39
N GLY A 287 14.45 -12.73 33.17
CA GLY A 287 15.19 -11.51 33.55
C GLY A 287 15.45 -11.47 35.06
N THR A 288 14.43 -11.76 35.85
CA THR A 288 14.56 -11.85 37.33
C THR A 288 15.52 -12.97 37.73
N CYS A 289 15.46 -14.14 37.11
CA CYS A 289 16.43 -15.22 37.36
C CYS A 289 17.85 -14.77 37.08
N VAL A 290 18.10 -14.05 35.97
CA VAL A 290 19.45 -13.49 35.68
C VAL A 290 19.87 -12.53 36.77
N ILE A 291 19.01 -11.59 37.18
CA ILE A 291 19.32 -10.60 38.23
C ILE A 291 19.66 -11.30 39.56
N VAL A 292 18.85 -12.27 39.97
CA VAL A 292 19.11 -13.04 41.20
C VAL A 292 20.42 -13.82 41.12
N THR A 293 20.71 -14.44 39.97
CA THR A 293 21.98 -15.17 39.77
C THR A 293 23.19 -14.23 39.86
N VAL A 294 23.08 -13.04 39.24
CA VAL A 294 24.11 -12.00 39.30
C VAL A 294 24.22 -11.41 40.71
N LEU A 295 23.10 -11.25 41.42
CA LEU A 295 23.09 -10.79 42.82
C LEU A 295 23.80 -11.79 43.74
N LEU A 296 23.56 -13.09 43.59
CA LEU A 296 24.25 -14.13 44.37
C LEU A 296 25.74 -14.17 44.04
N PHE A 297 26.10 -14.12 42.76
CA PHE A 297 27.51 -14.14 42.35
C PHE A 297 28.25 -12.88 42.81
N GLY A 298 27.69 -11.70 42.57
CA GLY A 298 28.26 -10.40 42.98
C GLY A 298 28.27 -10.23 44.49
N GLY A 299 27.21 -10.69 45.19
CA GLY A 299 27.14 -10.70 46.64
C GLY A 299 28.24 -11.59 47.26
N ALA A 300 28.47 -12.76 46.68
CA ALA A 300 29.58 -13.65 47.13
C ALA A 300 30.97 -12.99 46.94
N LEU A 301 31.15 -12.21 45.84
CA LEU A 301 32.39 -11.45 45.60
C LEU A 301 32.57 -10.28 46.60
N ILE A 302 31.49 -9.58 46.96
CA ILE A 302 31.55 -8.44 47.89
C ILE A 302 31.74 -8.92 49.33
N LEU A 303 31.08 -10.00 49.71
CA LEU A 303 31.21 -10.56 51.08
C LEU A 303 32.57 -11.21 51.32
N ASN A 304 33.29 -11.59 50.27
CA ASN A 304 34.63 -12.09 50.37
C ASN A 304 35.63 -10.91 50.46
N THR A 305 36.02 -10.55 51.66
CA THR A 305 36.83 -9.37 52.01
C THR A 305 38.15 -9.24 51.25
N ASN A 306 38.65 -10.32 50.64
CA ASN A 306 39.90 -10.32 49.86
C ASN A 306 39.70 -9.88 48.39
N TYR A 307 38.45 -9.75 47.92
CA TYR A 307 38.12 -9.47 46.51
C TYR A 307 36.97 -8.46 46.31
N ALA A 308 36.67 -7.62 47.30
CA ALA A 308 35.58 -6.65 47.18
C ALA A 308 35.85 -5.64 46.04
N PRO A 309 35.35 -5.87 44.81
CA PRO A 309 35.67 -5.01 43.65
C PRO A 309 34.90 -3.68 43.64
N MET A 310 33.87 -3.56 44.48
CA MET A 310 32.99 -2.38 44.53
C MET A 310 32.22 -2.28 45.86
N ASP A 311 31.74 -1.07 46.16
CA ASP A 311 30.83 -0.80 47.30
C ASP A 311 29.38 -1.21 46.97
N ALA A 312 28.52 -1.29 48.02
CA ALA A 312 27.14 -1.71 47.90
C ALA A 312 26.32 -0.80 47.00
N ALA A 313 26.54 0.52 47.02
CA ALA A 313 25.83 1.47 46.20
C ALA A 313 26.16 1.31 44.72
N THR A 314 27.42 1.12 44.36
CA THR A 314 27.87 0.81 43.00
C THR A 314 27.33 -0.55 42.50
N PHE A 315 27.19 -1.55 43.40
CA PHE A 315 26.57 -2.82 43.06
C PHE A 315 25.09 -2.68 42.72
N ILE A 316 24.35 -1.87 43.48
CA ILE A 316 22.94 -1.55 43.16
C ILE A 316 22.84 -0.86 41.81
N PHE A 317 23.72 0.12 41.51
CA PHE A 317 23.81 0.75 40.22
C PHE A 317 24.06 -0.24 39.09
N TYR A 318 25.00 -1.20 39.29
CA TYR A 318 25.26 -2.26 38.33
C TYR A 318 23.99 -3.07 38.02
N LEU A 319 23.22 -3.47 39.03
CA LEU A 319 21.96 -4.19 38.87
C LEU A 319 20.90 -3.39 38.13
N ILE A 320 20.82 -2.07 38.36
CA ILE A 320 19.89 -1.16 37.64
C ILE A 320 20.26 -1.09 36.15
N ILE A 321 21.54 -0.94 35.82
CA ILE A 321 22.00 -0.94 34.42
C ILE A 321 21.73 -2.29 33.76
N LEU A 322 21.99 -3.40 34.46
CA LEU A 322 21.71 -4.74 33.98
C LEU A 322 20.21 -4.94 33.68
N TYR A 323 19.33 -4.46 34.57
CA TYR A 323 17.89 -4.48 34.34
C TYR A 323 17.49 -3.69 33.09
N SER A 324 18.16 -2.59 32.81
CA SER A 324 17.89 -1.73 31.63
C SER A 324 18.17 -2.45 30.28
N ILE A 325 19.02 -3.50 30.28
CA ILE A 325 19.34 -4.31 29.08
C ILE A 325 18.15 -5.18 28.65
N ILE A 326 17.25 -5.53 29.57
CA ILE A 326 16.15 -6.47 29.28
C ILE A 326 15.22 -5.91 28.18
N ASN A 327 14.89 -4.61 28.21
CA ASN A 327 13.98 -4.01 27.22
C ASN A 327 14.54 -4.01 25.78
N PRO A 328 15.78 -3.55 25.50
CA PRO A 328 16.38 -3.70 24.18
C PRO A 328 16.39 -5.15 23.66
N LEU A 329 16.67 -6.12 24.53
CA LEU A 329 16.68 -7.54 24.14
C LEU A 329 15.27 -8.05 23.75
N LYS A 330 14.22 -7.60 24.43
CA LYS A 330 12.82 -7.92 24.05
C LYS A 330 12.48 -7.39 22.65
N GLU A 331 12.91 -6.19 22.32
CA GLU A 331 12.64 -5.57 21.01
C GLU A 331 13.36 -6.31 19.86
N PHE A 332 14.52 -6.92 20.09
CA PHE A 332 15.14 -7.81 19.09
C PHE A 332 14.22 -8.97 18.72
N SER A 333 13.58 -9.61 19.71
CA SER A 333 12.65 -10.71 19.46
C SER A 333 11.45 -10.27 18.61
N ARG A 334 10.92 -9.07 18.86
CA ARG A 334 9.83 -8.48 18.07
C ARG A 334 10.26 -8.23 16.61
N ALA A 335 11.47 -7.71 16.40
CA ALA A 335 12.01 -7.47 15.06
C ALA A 335 12.21 -8.77 14.27
N PHE A 336 12.68 -9.84 14.89
CA PHE A 336 12.79 -11.17 14.26
C PHE A 336 11.45 -11.71 13.74
N TYR A 337 10.34 -11.31 14.34
CA TYR A 337 9.01 -11.67 13.87
C TYR A 337 8.51 -10.75 12.74
N ASN A 338 8.66 -9.44 12.89
CA ASN A 338 8.12 -8.44 11.95
C ASN A 338 8.90 -8.37 10.62
N ILE A 339 10.23 -8.56 10.64
CA ILE A 339 11.06 -8.46 9.44
C ILE A 339 10.67 -9.47 8.36
N PRO A 340 10.51 -10.78 8.64
CA PRO A 340 10.06 -11.74 7.63
C PRO A 340 8.68 -11.42 7.05
N GLN A 341 7.76 -10.92 7.86
CA GLN A 341 6.43 -10.51 7.38
C GLN A 341 6.53 -9.33 6.41
N GLY A 342 7.31 -8.31 6.79
CA GLY A 342 7.54 -7.16 5.91
C GLY A 342 8.22 -7.53 4.60
N LEU A 343 9.16 -8.48 4.62
CA LEU A 343 9.79 -8.99 3.39
C LEU A 343 8.78 -9.70 2.50
N ALA A 344 7.93 -10.57 3.04
CA ALA A 344 6.90 -11.26 2.28
C ALA A 344 5.88 -10.27 1.68
N SER A 345 5.46 -9.25 2.44
CA SER A 345 4.57 -8.19 1.92
C SER A 345 5.27 -7.35 0.84
N MET A 346 6.57 -7.05 1.01
CA MET A 346 7.33 -6.34 -0.01
C MET A 346 7.52 -7.16 -1.30
N GLU A 347 7.69 -8.47 -1.20
CA GLU A 347 7.73 -9.35 -2.38
C GLU A 347 6.41 -9.30 -3.16
N ARG A 348 5.26 -9.25 -2.47
CA ARG A 348 3.95 -9.08 -3.12
C ARG A 348 3.80 -7.70 -3.78
N ILE A 349 4.28 -6.64 -3.15
CA ILE A 349 4.34 -5.30 -3.73
C ILE A 349 5.29 -5.28 -4.94
N ASP A 350 6.47 -5.90 -4.83
CA ASP A 350 7.47 -5.99 -5.90
C ASP A 350 6.95 -6.76 -7.12
N MET A 351 6.01 -7.73 -6.96
CA MET A 351 5.35 -8.36 -8.10
C MET A 351 4.60 -7.36 -8.98
N ILE A 352 3.96 -6.33 -8.37
CA ILE A 352 3.34 -5.25 -9.15
C ILE A 352 4.42 -4.35 -9.75
N LEU A 353 5.40 -3.91 -8.94
CA LEU A 353 6.42 -2.95 -9.38
C LEU A 353 7.30 -3.50 -10.51
N LYS A 354 7.52 -4.82 -10.54
CA LYS A 354 8.32 -5.52 -11.56
C LYS A 354 7.48 -6.11 -12.68
N ALA A 355 6.13 -5.98 -12.62
CA ALA A 355 5.28 -6.47 -13.70
C ALA A 355 5.65 -5.82 -15.03
N GLU A 356 5.81 -6.63 -16.05
CA GLU A 356 6.18 -6.15 -17.38
C GLU A 356 4.96 -5.53 -18.07
N ASN A 357 5.21 -4.44 -18.77
CA ASN A 357 4.23 -3.85 -19.66
C ASN A 357 4.51 -4.36 -21.08
N HIS A 358 3.66 -5.25 -21.57
CA HIS A 358 3.80 -5.79 -22.92
C HIS A 358 3.40 -4.78 -24.01
N ILE A 359 2.65 -3.72 -23.65
CA ILE A 359 2.31 -2.63 -24.56
C ILE A 359 3.38 -1.54 -24.44
N VAL A 360 4.44 -1.70 -25.21
CA VAL A 360 5.61 -0.82 -25.15
C VAL A 360 5.48 0.31 -26.16
N GLU A 361 5.81 1.56 -25.73
CA GLU A 361 5.99 2.69 -26.65
C GLU A 361 7.19 2.42 -27.58
N PRO A 362 7.07 2.67 -28.89
CA PRO A 362 8.21 2.57 -29.80
C PRO A 362 9.27 3.63 -29.46
N GLU A 363 10.55 3.27 -29.60
CA GLU A 363 11.66 4.20 -29.32
C GLU A 363 11.63 5.44 -30.26
N GLN A 364 11.17 5.25 -31.48
CA GLN A 364 11.01 6.31 -32.49
C GLN A 364 9.61 6.22 -33.09
N PRO A 365 8.60 6.82 -32.44
CA PRO A 365 7.23 6.72 -32.87
C PRO A 365 7.04 7.45 -34.22
N LEU A 366 6.32 6.80 -35.14
CA LEU A 366 5.88 7.44 -36.37
C LEU A 366 4.85 8.55 -36.05
N PRO A 367 4.90 9.71 -36.69
CA PRO A 367 3.94 10.78 -36.49
C PRO A 367 2.53 10.34 -36.92
N LEU A 368 1.53 10.57 -36.05
CA LEU A 368 0.11 10.31 -36.31
C LEU A 368 -0.71 11.44 -35.68
N ASP A 369 -0.73 12.60 -36.37
CA ASP A 369 -1.37 13.81 -35.85
C ASP A 369 -2.85 13.94 -36.28
N ALA A 370 -3.24 13.26 -37.35
CA ALA A 370 -4.59 13.28 -37.89
C ALA A 370 -4.98 11.93 -38.50
N PHE A 371 -6.27 11.67 -38.60
CA PHE A 371 -6.84 10.55 -39.34
C PHE A 371 -7.39 11.07 -40.69
N THR A 372 -6.84 10.54 -41.79
CA THR A 372 -7.06 11.11 -43.13
C THR A 372 -7.75 10.17 -44.11
N ASP A 373 -7.52 8.85 -44.03
CA ASP A 373 -7.97 7.90 -45.04
C ASP A 373 -8.80 6.75 -44.44
N LYS A 374 -8.18 5.81 -43.78
CA LYS A 374 -8.83 4.57 -43.29
C LYS A 374 -8.16 3.93 -42.11
N LEU A 375 -8.95 3.15 -41.37
CA LEU A 375 -8.48 2.16 -40.42
C LEU A 375 -8.61 0.76 -41.05
N GLU A 376 -7.58 -0.10 -40.92
CA GLU A 376 -7.53 -1.36 -41.65
C GLU A 376 -6.96 -2.49 -40.78
N PHE A 377 -7.74 -3.56 -40.63
CA PHE A 377 -7.31 -4.83 -40.05
C PHE A 377 -6.82 -5.72 -41.19
N LYS A 378 -5.54 -6.11 -41.20
CA LYS A 378 -4.92 -6.98 -42.17
C LYS A 378 -4.57 -8.33 -41.56
N ASN A 379 -5.35 -9.35 -41.86
CA ASN A 379 -5.15 -10.70 -41.40
C ASN A 379 -4.93 -10.80 -39.89
N VAL A 380 -5.76 -10.10 -39.11
CA VAL A 380 -5.59 -9.97 -37.66
C VAL A 380 -6.11 -11.20 -36.94
N SER A 381 -5.25 -11.86 -36.18
CA SER A 381 -5.61 -12.90 -35.22
C SER A 381 -5.26 -12.45 -33.81
N PHE A 382 -6.08 -12.85 -32.84
CA PHE A 382 -5.87 -12.48 -31.45
C PHE A 382 -6.31 -13.57 -30.47
N SER A 383 -5.52 -13.77 -29.39
CA SER A 383 -5.79 -14.67 -28.29
C SER A 383 -5.44 -14.02 -26.96
N TYR A 384 -6.34 -14.08 -25.95
CA TYR A 384 -6.00 -13.67 -24.57
C TYR A 384 -5.06 -14.67 -23.89
N VAL A 385 -5.20 -15.95 -24.24
CA VAL A 385 -4.38 -17.06 -23.76
C VAL A 385 -3.86 -17.83 -24.96
N GLU A 386 -2.59 -18.15 -24.98
CA GLU A 386 -1.95 -18.91 -26.04
C GLU A 386 -2.72 -20.22 -26.32
N GLY A 387 -2.98 -20.51 -27.61
CA GLY A 387 -3.74 -21.69 -28.02
C GLY A 387 -5.28 -21.58 -27.94
N ARG A 388 -5.82 -20.42 -27.55
CA ARG A 388 -7.28 -20.17 -27.55
C ARG A 388 -7.61 -18.92 -28.37
N PRO A 389 -7.71 -19.03 -29.70
CA PRO A 389 -7.99 -17.89 -30.56
C PRO A 389 -9.41 -17.34 -30.28
N VAL A 390 -9.51 -16.01 -30.27
CA VAL A 390 -10.77 -15.25 -30.12
C VAL A 390 -11.11 -14.53 -31.41
N LEU A 391 -10.10 -14.13 -32.18
CA LEU A 391 -10.26 -13.58 -33.53
C LEU A 391 -9.34 -14.33 -34.49
N ASN A 392 -9.89 -14.68 -35.67
CA ASN A 392 -9.20 -15.47 -36.69
C ASN A 392 -9.13 -14.69 -38.00
N HIS A 393 -7.91 -14.37 -38.45
CA HIS A 393 -7.62 -13.82 -39.77
C HIS A 393 -8.57 -12.67 -40.22
N ILE A 394 -8.95 -11.78 -39.28
CA ILE A 394 -9.86 -10.69 -39.58
C ILE A 394 -9.25 -9.73 -40.60
N ASN A 395 -10.00 -9.52 -41.67
CA ASN A 395 -9.72 -8.51 -42.68
C ASN A 395 -10.90 -7.52 -42.71
N LEU A 396 -10.69 -6.27 -42.29
CA LEU A 396 -11.73 -5.24 -42.22
C LEU A 396 -11.13 -3.89 -42.58
N THR A 397 -11.79 -3.14 -43.45
CA THR A 397 -11.42 -1.76 -43.79
C THR A 397 -12.54 -0.83 -43.39
N VAL A 398 -12.20 0.21 -42.61
CA VAL A 398 -13.12 1.26 -42.16
C VAL A 398 -12.69 2.58 -42.80
N PRO A 399 -13.31 3.03 -43.91
CA PRO A 399 -12.95 4.29 -44.55
C PRO A 399 -13.34 5.48 -43.68
N LYS A 400 -12.66 6.62 -43.85
CA LYS A 400 -12.96 7.85 -43.14
C LYS A 400 -14.41 8.27 -43.36
N GLY A 401 -15.10 8.66 -42.28
CA GLY A 401 -16.48 9.15 -42.30
C GLY A 401 -17.54 8.06 -42.46
N LYS A 402 -17.13 6.77 -42.48
CA LYS A 402 -18.05 5.63 -42.58
C LYS A 402 -18.34 5.00 -41.22
N THR A 403 -19.53 4.44 -41.10
CA THR A 403 -20.01 3.70 -39.94
C THR A 403 -20.04 2.20 -40.22
N ILE A 404 -19.27 1.42 -39.49
CA ILE A 404 -19.28 -0.04 -39.52
C ILE A 404 -19.99 -0.57 -38.26
N ALA A 405 -21.01 -1.38 -38.47
CA ALA A 405 -21.70 -2.06 -37.37
C ALA A 405 -21.18 -3.50 -37.22
N LEU A 406 -20.78 -3.87 -36.01
CA LEU A 406 -20.39 -5.24 -35.64
C LEU A 406 -21.56 -5.94 -34.97
N VAL A 407 -22.02 -7.04 -35.53
CA VAL A 407 -23.17 -7.84 -35.06
C VAL A 407 -22.72 -9.29 -34.83
N GLY A 408 -23.34 -9.98 -33.90
CA GLY A 408 -23.04 -11.37 -33.61
C GLY A 408 -23.45 -11.79 -32.21
N GLN A 409 -23.41 -13.08 -31.94
CA GLN A 409 -23.73 -13.61 -30.61
C GLN A 409 -22.77 -13.13 -29.53
N SER A 410 -23.16 -13.25 -28.25
CA SER A 410 -22.25 -12.98 -27.13
C SER A 410 -21.05 -13.95 -27.23
N GLY A 411 -19.83 -13.41 -27.01
CA GLY A 411 -18.61 -14.19 -27.12
C GLY A 411 -18.05 -14.36 -28.55
N SER A 412 -18.66 -13.77 -29.59
CA SER A 412 -18.15 -13.87 -30.97
C SER A 412 -16.89 -13.05 -31.27
N GLY A 413 -16.37 -12.25 -30.31
CA GLY A 413 -15.14 -11.47 -30.48
C GLY A 413 -15.35 -9.97 -30.78
N LYS A 414 -16.58 -9.44 -30.78
CA LYS A 414 -16.88 -8.01 -31.10
C LYS A 414 -16.13 -7.03 -30.22
N SER A 415 -16.28 -7.14 -28.90
CA SER A 415 -15.59 -6.25 -27.94
C SER A 415 -14.06 -6.41 -28.03
N THR A 416 -13.58 -7.63 -28.23
CA THR A 416 -12.15 -7.88 -28.46
C THR A 416 -11.63 -7.14 -29.71
N LEU A 417 -12.39 -7.17 -30.80
CA LEU A 417 -12.00 -6.50 -32.06
C LEU A 417 -11.88 -4.99 -31.86
N VAL A 418 -12.83 -4.35 -31.17
CA VAL A 418 -12.78 -2.90 -30.93
C VAL A 418 -11.72 -2.51 -29.90
N ASP A 419 -11.41 -3.36 -28.93
CA ASP A 419 -10.36 -3.13 -27.93
C ASP A 419 -8.94 -3.13 -28.53
N LEU A 420 -8.74 -3.74 -29.68
CA LEU A 420 -7.48 -3.66 -30.42
C LEU A 420 -7.24 -2.26 -31.01
N VAL A 421 -8.29 -1.50 -31.33
CA VAL A 421 -8.17 -0.16 -31.99
C VAL A 421 -7.43 0.85 -31.11
N PRO A 422 -7.76 1.05 -29.82
CA PRO A 422 -6.99 1.91 -28.93
C PRO A 422 -5.71 1.23 -28.39
N ARG A 423 -5.35 0.07 -28.95
CA ARG A 423 -4.19 -0.71 -28.53
C ARG A 423 -4.23 -1.00 -27.02
N TYR A 424 -5.37 -1.53 -26.54
CA TYR A 424 -5.44 -2.10 -25.18
C TYR A 424 -4.76 -3.45 -25.13
N HIS A 425 -4.70 -4.12 -26.29
CA HIS A 425 -3.97 -5.37 -26.56
C HIS A 425 -3.25 -5.25 -27.89
N ASP A 426 -2.12 -5.92 -28.03
CA ASP A 426 -1.43 -6.08 -29.31
C ASP A 426 -1.96 -7.30 -30.05
N VAL A 427 -2.09 -7.23 -31.38
CA VAL A 427 -2.50 -8.36 -32.21
C VAL A 427 -1.48 -9.49 -32.10
N SER A 428 -1.96 -10.74 -32.09
CA SER A 428 -1.10 -11.94 -32.07
C SER A 428 -0.46 -12.17 -33.44
N GLU A 429 -1.24 -12.00 -34.52
CA GLU A 429 -0.78 -12.11 -35.91
C GLU A 429 -1.43 -11.01 -36.76
N GLY A 430 -0.82 -10.68 -37.89
CA GLY A 430 -1.29 -9.64 -38.78
C GLY A 430 -0.93 -8.24 -38.33
N ALA A 431 -1.67 -7.24 -38.79
CA ALA A 431 -1.42 -5.83 -38.47
C ALA A 431 -2.72 -5.01 -38.43
N LEU A 432 -2.79 -4.08 -37.48
CA LEU A 432 -3.80 -3.02 -37.44
C LEU A 432 -3.14 -1.73 -37.91
N LEU A 433 -3.71 -1.11 -38.93
CA LEU A 433 -3.15 0.08 -39.56
C LEU A 433 -4.13 1.25 -39.47
N ILE A 434 -3.59 2.44 -39.23
CA ILE A 434 -4.31 3.73 -39.37
C ILE A 434 -3.54 4.53 -40.42
N ASP A 435 -4.23 4.91 -41.51
CA ASP A 435 -3.64 5.60 -42.66
C ASP A 435 -2.33 4.92 -43.18
N GLY A 436 -2.33 3.59 -43.19
CA GLY A 436 -1.19 2.75 -43.61
C GLY A 436 -0.08 2.59 -42.59
N LYS A 437 -0.14 3.24 -41.44
CA LYS A 437 0.83 3.11 -40.34
C LYS A 437 0.36 2.07 -39.33
N ASN A 438 1.25 1.15 -38.91
CA ASN A 438 0.92 0.17 -37.92
C ASN A 438 0.75 0.84 -36.53
N VAL A 439 -0.31 0.52 -35.81
CA VAL A 439 -0.57 1.07 -34.48
C VAL A 439 0.53 0.72 -33.45
N LYS A 440 1.34 -0.30 -33.73
CA LYS A 440 2.52 -0.65 -32.91
C LYS A 440 3.68 0.35 -33.06
N ASP A 441 3.76 1.01 -34.21
CA ASP A 441 4.85 1.92 -34.56
C ASP A 441 4.54 3.39 -34.26
N VAL A 442 3.34 3.71 -33.80
CA VAL A 442 2.91 5.07 -33.41
C VAL A 442 2.87 5.22 -31.88
N SER A 443 2.97 6.46 -31.37
CA SER A 443 2.85 6.64 -29.94
C SER A 443 1.42 6.34 -29.45
N ILE A 444 1.31 5.74 -28.27
CA ILE A 444 0.01 5.42 -27.65
C ILE A 444 -0.79 6.70 -27.42
N HIS A 445 -0.12 7.79 -27.06
CA HIS A 445 -0.76 9.09 -26.87
C HIS A 445 -1.39 9.62 -28.16
N SER A 446 -0.63 9.66 -29.27
CA SER A 446 -1.14 10.10 -30.57
C SER A 446 -2.27 9.20 -31.07
N LEU A 447 -2.13 7.87 -30.95
CA LEU A 447 -3.18 6.93 -31.30
C LEU A 447 -4.48 7.20 -30.52
N ARG A 448 -4.41 7.22 -29.20
CA ARG A 448 -5.59 7.38 -28.33
C ARG A 448 -6.20 8.78 -28.37
N SER A 449 -5.43 9.79 -28.74
CA SER A 449 -5.97 11.15 -28.95
C SER A 449 -6.98 11.19 -30.11
N LEU A 450 -6.79 10.38 -31.14
CA LEU A 450 -7.67 10.27 -32.30
C LEU A 450 -8.93 9.43 -32.06
N ILE A 451 -9.01 8.71 -30.93
CA ILE A 451 -10.07 7.73 -30.66
C ILE A 451 -10.94 8.22 -29.49
N GLY A 452 -12.24 8.21 -29.67
CA GLY A 452 -13.23 8.37 -28.60
C GLY A 452 -13.94 7.04 -28.35
N ASN A 453 -14.20 6.73 -27.10
CA ASN A 453 -14.87 5.50 -26.70
C ASN A 453 -16.10 5.81 -25.85
N VAL A 454 -17.24 5.22 -26.22
CA VAL A 454 -18.48 5.23 -25.41
C VAL A 454 -18.81 3.78 -25.08
N ASN A 455 -18.53 3.41 -23.83
CA ASN A 455 -18.69 2.03 -23.35
C ASN A 455 -20.16 1.73 -23.01
N GLN A 456 -20.50 0.45 -22.99
CA GLN A 456 -21.78 -0.09 -22.54
C GLN A 456 -22.14 0.43 -21.15
N GLU A 457 -21.22 0.35 -20.20
CA GLU A 457 -21.36 0.89 -18.85
C GLU A 457 -20.65 2.23 -18.76
N ALA A 458 -21.43 3.31 -18.56
CA ALA A 458 -20.88 4.66 -18.41
C ALA A 458 -20.15 4.79 -17.06
N ILE A 459 -18.82 4.73 -17.09
CA ILE A 459 -17.99 4.92 -15.90
C ILE A 459 -17.78 6.42 -15.65
N LEU A 460 -18.32 6.88 -14.52
CA LEU A 460 -18.15 8.24 -14.02
C LEU A 460 -17.35 8.24 -12.72
N PHE A 461 -16.56 9.28 -12.52
CA PHE A 461 -15.76 9.46 -11.31
C PHE A 461 -16.55 10.25 -10.25
N ASN A 462 -16.22 10.02 -8.99
CA ASN A 462 -16.81 10.77 -7.88
C ASN A 462 -16.27 12.22 -7.87
N ASP A 463 -16.82 13.02 -8.76
CA ASP A 463 -16.43 14.40 -9.03
C ASP A 463 -17.65 15.18 -9.54
N THR A 464 -17.47 16.44 -9.95
CA THR A 464 -18.51 17.28 -10.52
C THR A 464 -18.90 16.85 -11.94
N PHE A 465 -20.05 17.31 -12.44
CA PHE A 465 -20.41 17.15 -13.86
C PHE A 465 -19.35 17.77 -14.75
N TYR A 466 -18.88 18.97 -14.42
CA TYR A 466 -17.83 19.65 -15.17
C TYR A 466 -16.58 18.78 -15.33
N ASN A 467 -16.02 18.30 -14.23
CA ASN A 467 -14.82 17.47 -14.25
C ASN A 467 -15.03 16.12 -14.94
N ASN A 468 -16.22 15.55 -14.87
CA ASN A 468 -16.53 14.33 -15.60
C ASN A 468 -16.65 14.56 -17.11
N ILE A 469 -17.19 15.68 -17.56
CA ILE A 469 -17.31 16.00 -19.00
C ILE A 469 -15.94 16.40 -19.57
N THR A 470 -15.14 17.17 -18.82
CA THR A 470 -13.80 17.60 -19.24
C THR A 470 -12.73 16.54 -19.11
N PHE A 471 -13.07 15.34 -18.61
CA PHE A 471 -12.11 14.27 -18.37
C PHE A 471 -11.30 13.92 -19.64
N GLY A 472 -9.99 14.20 -19.61
CA GLY A 472 -9.08 13.98 -20.74
C GLY A 472 -9.03 15.12 -21.76
N VAL A 473 -9.65 16.27 -21.48
CA VAL A 473 -9.53 17.50 -22.27
C VAL A 473 -9.02 18.62 -21.37
N GLU A 474 -7.79 19.06 -21.63
CA GLU A 474 -7.20 20.18 -20.87
C GLU A 474 -7.76 21.53 -21.35
N ASN A 475 -7.95 22.46 -20.42
CA ASN A 475 -8.35 23.85 -20.69
C ASN A 475 -9.68 24.02 -21.43
N ALA A 476 -10.64 23.11 -21.27
CA ALA A 476 -11.99 23.28 -21.83
C ALA A 476 -12.71 24.46 -21.16
N THR A 477 -13.31 25.32 -21.95
CA THR A 477 -14.13 26.44 -21.42
C THR A 477 -15.50 25.94 -20.98
N MET A 478 -16.16 26.68 -20.08
CA MET A 478 -17.52 26.35 -19.65
C MET A 478 -18.51 26.34 -20.83
N GLU A 479 -18.34 27.25 -21.80
CA GLU A 479 -19.16 27.33 -23.00
C GLU A 479 -19.07 26.05 -23.83
N GLN A 480 -17.84 25.50 -24.01
CA GLN A 480 -17.62 24.25 -24.73
C GLN A 480 -18.25 23.06 -23.99
N VAL A 481 -18.17 23.04 -22.66
CA VAL A 481 -18.79 22.00 -21.81
C VAL A 481 -20.32 22.06 -21.92
N ILE A 482 -20.92 23.27 -21.88
CA ILE A 482 -22.36 23.48 -22.04
C ILE A 482 -22.81 23.03 -23.42
N GLU A 483 -22.08 23.37 -24.48
CA GLU A 483 -22.39 22.96 -25.85
C GLU A 483 -22.35 21.43 -26.00
N ALA A 484 -21.28 20.78 -25.51
CA ALA A 484 -21.17 19.33 -25.51
C ALA A 484 -22.33 18.65 -24.73
N ALA A 485 -22.72 19.21 -23.59
CA ALA A 485 -23.82 18.72 -22.79
C ALA A 485 -25.17 18.89 -23.47
N LYS A 486 -25.39 20.02 -24.19
CA LYS A 486 -26.61 20.22 -24.98
C LYS A 486 -26.73 19.23 -26.13
N ILE A 487 -25.64 18.99 -26.87
CA ILE A 487 -25.61 18.00 -27.96
C ILE A 487 -25.92 16.59 -27.41
N ALA A 488 -25.43 16.28 -26.21
CA ALA A 488 -25.67 15.02 -25.52
C ALA A 488 -27.02 14.92 -24.81
N ASN A 489 -27.92 15.90 -24.93
CA ASN A 489 -29.17 15.98 -24.17
C ASN A 489 -28.96 15.89 -22.64
N ALA A 490 -27.81 16.42 -22.14
CA ALA A 490 -27.47 16.36 -20.72
C ALA A 490 -27.66 17.69 -19.99
N HIS A 491 -27.69 18.82 -20.70
CA HIS A 491 -27.70 20.15 -20.13
C HIS A 491 -28.88 20.38 -19.17
N ASP A 492 -30.10 20.02 -19.57
CA ASP A 492 -31.31 20.35 -18.84
C ASP A 492 -31.35 19.69 -17.46
N PHE A 493 -31.11 18.38 -17.37
CA PHE A 493 -31.09 17.71 -16.07
C PHE A 493 -29.87 18.12 -15.20
N ILE A 494 -28.76 18.57 -15.80
CA ILE A 494 -27.63 19.12 -15.03
C ILE A 494 -28.07 20.45 -14.39
N MET A 495 -28.76 21.31 -15.11
CA MET A 495 -29.24 22.60 -14.61
C MET A 495 -30.39 22.49 -13.59
N GLU A 496 -31.10 21.38 -13.54
CA GLU A 496 -32.08 21.05 -12.49
C GLU A 496 -31.43 20.73 -11.13
N THR A 497 -30.12 20.49 -11.08
CA THR A 497 -29.42 20.25 -9.85
C THR A 497 -29.03 21.55 -9.12
N GLU A 498 -28.90 21.53 -7.78
CA GLU A 498 -28.66 22.73 -6.96
C GLU A 498 -27.46 23.57 -7.41
N LYS A 499 -26.39 22.93 -7.90
CA LYS A 499 -25.13 23.60 -8.28
C LYS A 499 -24.83 23.48 -9.79
N GLY A 500 -25.79 23.02 -10.61
CA GLY A 500 -25.57 22.84 -12.04
C GLY A 500 -24.33 21.97 -12.31
N TYR A 501 -23.43 22.44 -13.15
CA TYR A 501 -22.19 21.72 -13.50
C TYR A 501 -21.22 21.46 -12.35
N ASP A 502 -21.30 22.20 -11.24
CA ASP A 502 -20.47 21.99 -10.04
C ASP A 502 -21.08 20.97 -9.06
N THR A 503 -22.19 20.34 -9.43
CA THR A 503 -22.82 19.30 -8.61
C THR A 503 -21.99 18.03 -8.62
N MET A 504 -21.69 17.50 -7.41
CA MET A 504 -21.03 16.21 -7.21
C MET A 504 -21.98 15.06 -7.54
N ILE A 505 -21.59 14.19 -8.46
CA ILE A 505 -22.44 13.09 -8.94
C ILE A 505 -22.38 11.81 -8.10
N GLY A 506 -21.51 11.78 -7.08
CA GLY A 506 -21.32 10.64 -6.19
C GLY A 506 -20.48 9.52 -6.79
N ASP A 507 -20.28 8.47 -5.99
CA ASP A 507 -19.46 7.33 -6.40
C ASP A 507 -20.07 6.64 -7.63
N ARG A 508 -19.26 6.46 -8.69
CA ARG A 508 -19.68 5.91 -9.99
C ARG A 508 -20.95 6.55 -10.59
N GLY A 509 -21.24 7.80 -10.24
CA GLY A 509 -22.47 8.45 -10.66
C GLY A 509 -23.74 7.84 -10.04
N GLY A 510 -23.65 7.28 -8.82
CA GLY A 510 -24.72 6.58 -8.15
C GLY A 510 -25.99 7.41 -7.88
N ARG A 511 -25.90 8.74 -8.02
CA ARG A 511 -27.04 9.67 -7.91
C ARG A 511 -27.80 9.86 -9.23
N LEU A 512 -27.28 9.29 -10.34
CA LEU A 512 -27.82 9.47 -11.68
C LEU A 512 -28.53 8.20 -12.15
N SER A 513 -29.57 8.37 -12.99
CA SER A 513 -30.16 7.24 -13.73
C SER A 513 -29.17 6.67 -14.76
N GLY A 514 -29.41 5.46 -15.26
CA GLY A 514 -28.58 4.86 -16.30
C GLY A 514 -28.44 5.74 -17.54
N GLY A 515 -29.56 6.29 -18.02
CA GLY A 515 -29.59 7.19 -19.17
C GLY A 515 -28.88 8.54 -18.93
N GLN A 516 -28.97 9.09 -17.70
CA GLN A 516 -28.22 10.30 -17.33
C GLN A 516 -26.73 10.05 -17.33
N ARG A 517 -26.24 8.92 -16.74
CA ARG A 517 -24.82 8.53 -16.79
C ARG A 517 -24.33 8.41 -18.22
N GLN A 518 -25.11 7.75 -19.08
CA GLN A 518 -24.74 7.55 -20.48
C GLN A 518 -24.62 8.90 -21.23
N ARG A 519 -25.58 9.83 -21.03
CA ARG A 519 -25.55 11.16 -21.65
C ARG A 519 -24.34 11.98 -21.19
N VAL A 520 -23.92 11.89 -19.93
CA VAL A 520 -22.66 12.51 -19.46
C VAL A 520 -21.44 11.89 -20.14
N SER A 521 -21.40 10.57 -20.31
CA SER A 521 -20.34 9.89 -21.05
C SER A 521 -20.29 10.30 -22.52
N ILE A 522 -21.43 10.46 -23.16
CA ILE A 522 -21.54 10.97 -24.53
C ILE A 522 -21.05 12.43 -24.60
N ALA A 523 -21.42 13.29 -23.64
CA ALA A 523 -20.93 14.67 -23.57
C ALA A 523 -19.40 14.74 -23.49
N ARG A 524 -18.77 13.83 -22.70
CA ARG A 524 -17.32 13.66 -22.65
C ARG A 524 -16.72 13.34 -24.03
N ALA A 525 -17.33 12.42 -24.76
CA ALA A 525 -16.88 12.04 -26.10
C ALA A 525 -17.08 13.17 -27.13
N ILE A 526 -18.17 13.96 -27.03
CA ILE A 526 -18.43 15.12 -27.86
C ILE A 526 -17.38 16.20 -27.63
N LEU A 527 -17.09 16.52 -26.37
CA LEU A 527 -16.09 17.53 -25.99
C LEU A 527 -14.68 17.17 -26.50
N LYS A 528 -14.30 15.91 -26.41
CA LYS A 528 -13.03 15.41 -26.93
C LYS A 528 -12.92 15.53 -28.45
N ASN A 529 -14.05 15.48 -29.18
CA ASN A 529 -14.17 15.60 -30.63
C ASN A 529 -13.20 14.70 -31.45
N PRO A 530 -13.14 13.40 -31.22
CA PRO A 530 -12.22 12.49 -31.92
C PRO A 530 -12.71 12.19 -33.35
N PRO A 531 -11.78 11.98 -34.32
CA PRO A 531 -12.15 11.57 -35.70
C PRO A 531 -12.60 10.11 -35.80
N ILE A 532 -12.17 9.24 -34.88
CA ILE A 532 -12.55 7.82 -34.80
C ILE A 532 -13.37 7.62 -33.54
N LEU A 533 -14.51 6.94 -33.66
CA LEU A 533 -15.43 6.66 -32.57
C LEU A 533 -15.67 5.17 -32.42
N ILE A 534 -15.58 4.68 -31.21
CA ILE A 534 -15.93 3.33 -30.81
C ILE A 534 -17.18 3.41 -29.91
N LEU A 535 -18.23 2.69 -30.31
CA LEU A 535 -19.48 2.60 -29.55
C LEU A 535 -19.73 1.15 -29.14
N ASP A 536 -19.80 0.90 -27.84
CA ASP A 536 -20.12 -0.42 -27.30
C ASP A 536 -21.48 -0.34 -26.59
N GLU A 537 -22.53 -0.90 -27.21
CA GLU A 537 -23.88 -1.11 -26.68
C GLU A 537 -24.43 -0.03 -25.71
N ALA A 538 -24.38 1.22 -26.09
CA ALA A 538 -24.64 2.37 -25.23
C ALA A 538 -26.11 2.51 -24.69
N THR A 539 -27.05 1.59 -25.02
CA THR A 539 -28.49 1.75 -24.73
C THR A 539 -29.13 0.56 -23.99
N SER A 540 -28.37 -0.44 -23.55
CA SER A 540 -28.91 -1.57 -22.81
C SER A 540 -29.48 -1.16 -21.44
N ALA A 541 -30.68 -1.66 -21.09
CA ALA A 541 -31.34 -1.47 -19.80
C ALA A 541 -31.81 -0.03 -19.48
N LEU A 542 -32.13 0.79 -20.49
CA LEU A 542 -32.72 2.11 -20.32
C LEU A 542 -34.25 2.07 -20.47
N ASP A 543 -34.94 3.00 -19.82
CA ASP A 543 -36.35 3.29 -20.10
C ASP A 543 -36.51 3.93 -21.47
N THR A 544 -37.68 3.83 -22.07
CA THR A 544 -37.97 4.24 -23.48
C THR A 544 -37.62 5.71 -23.74
N GLU A 545 -37.88 6.62 -22.81
CA GLU A 545 -37.58 8.05 -22.99
C GLU A 545 -36.08 8.34 -22.92
N SER A 546 -35.39 7.78 -21.88
CA SER A 546 -33.93 7.86 -21.76
C SER A 546 -33.22 7.23 -22.95
N GLU A 547 -33.72 6.11 -23.46
CA GLU A 547 -33.19 5.45 -24.65
C GLU A 547 -33.29 6.37 -25.88
N ARG A 548 -34.44 7.01 -26.14
CA ARG A 548 -34.62 7.96 -27.27
C ARG A 548 -33.63 9.11 -27.19
N LEU A 549 -33.48 9.72 -26.00
CA LEU A 549 -32.54 10.83 -25.78
C LEU A 549 -31.08 10.41 -25.96
N VAL A 550 -30.69 9.24 -25.52
CA VAL A 550 -29.35 8.66 -25.70
C VAL A 550 -29.10 8.36 -27.18
N GLN A 551 -30.09 7.77 -27.89
CA GLN A 551 -29.99 7.47 -29.31
C GLN A 551 -29.80 8.74 -30.16
N GLU A 552 -30.60 9.78 -29.91
CA GLU A 552 -30.44 11.09 -30.58
C GLU A 552 -29.05 11.70 -30.33
N ALA A 553 -28.54 11.60 -29.10
CA ALA A 553 -27.20 12.06 -28.76
C ALA A 553 -26.10 11.28 -29.50
N LEU A 554 -26.23 9.95 -29.59
CA LEU A 554 -25.30 9.09 -30.34
C LEU A 554 -25.32 9.40 -31.84
N GLU A 555 -26.51 9.59 -32.46
CA GLU A 555 -26.63 9.98 -33.89
C GLU A 555 -25.94 11.32 -34.19
N ARG A 556 -26.09 12.31 -33.30
CA ARG A 556 -25.37 13.60 -33.41
C ARG A 556 -23.86 13.39 -33.22
N LEU A 557 -23.45 12.54 -32.29
CA LEU A 557 -22.04 12.24 -32.06
C LEU A 557 -21.40 11.51 -33.25
N MET A 558 -22.10 10.57 -33.90
CA MET A 558 -21.61 9.79 -35.04
C MET A 558 -21.49 10.66 -36.33
N LYS A 559 -22.27 11.72 -36.45
CA LYS A 559 -22.31 12.56 -37.64
C LYS A 559 -20.92 13.11 -37.97
N SER A 560 -20.46 12.85 -39.20
CA SER A 560 -19.16 13.30 -39.73
C SER A 560 -17.92 12.60 -39.09
N ARG A 561 -18.10 11.50 -38.36
CA ARG A 561 -17.01 10.72 -37.76
C ARG A 561 -16.94 9.32 -38.33
N THR A 562 -15.77 8.72 -38.26
CA THR A 562 -15.57 7.30 -38.57
C THR A 562 -15.95 6.48 -37.36
N THR A 563 -16.93 5.60 -37.48
CA THR A 563 -17.52 4.91 -36.33
C THR A 563 -17.42 3.39 -36.49
N ILE A 564 -16.98 2.71 -35.43
CA ILE A 564 -17.14 1.27 -35.25
C ILE A 564 -18.12 1.08 -34.09
N ALA A 565 -19.29 0.52 -34.38
CA ALA A 565 -20.33 0.31 -33.38
C ALA A 565 -20.56 -1.18 -33.14
N ILE A 566 -20.46 -1.62 -31.88
CA ILE A 566 -21.01 -2.91 -31.48
C ILE A 566 -22.51 -2.69 -31.28
N ALA A 567 -23.28 -3.26 -32.19
CA ALA A 567 -24.70 -2.98 -32.25
C ALA A 567 -25.54 -4.15 -31.73
N HIS A 568 -26.31 -3.85 -30.71
CA HIS A 568 -27.35 -4.74 -30.17
C HIS A 568 -28.77 -4.25 -30.48
N ARG A 569 -28.90 -3.06 -31.13
CA ARG A 569 -30.18 -2.45 -31.48
C ARG A 569 -30.31 -2.23 -33.00
N LEU A 570 -31.50 -2.57 -33.50
CA LEU A 570 -31.82 -2.50 -34.94
C LEU A 570 -31.65 -1.08 -35.52
N SER A 571 -31.93 -0.03 -34.73
CA SER A 571 -31.82 1.38 -35.17
C SER A 571 -30.36 1.77 -35.49
N THR A 572 -29.40 1.34 -34.67
CA THR A 572 -27.98 1.60 -34.91
C THR A 572 -27.46 0.80 -36.12
N ILE A 573 -27.99 -0.42 -36.33
CA ILE A 573 -27.58 -1.30 -37.41
C ILE A 573 -28.08 -0.81 -38.77
N LYS A 574 -29.35 -0.43 -38.87
CA LYS A 574 -29.98 -0.08 -40.15
C LYS A 574 -29.32 1.09 -40.88
N ASN A 575 -28.74 2.03 -40.14
CA ASN A 575 -28.12 3.24 -40.68
C ASN A 575 -26.59 3.09 -40.89
N ALA A 576 -26.02 1.93 -40.65
CA ALA A 576 -24.60 1.69 -40.89
C ALA A 576 -24.31 1.58 -42.40
N ASP A 577 -23.16 2.10 -42.81
CA ASP A 577 -22.70 1.99 -44.20
C ASP A 577 -22.35 0.53 -44.56
N GLU A 578 -21.85 -0.25 -43.58
CA GLU A 578 -21.58 -1.67 -43.70
C GLU A 578 -21.84 -2.37 -42.36
N ILE A 579 -22.39 -3.56 -42.42
CA ILE A 579 -22.60 -4.43 -41.28
C ILE A 579 -21.69 -5.64 -41.45
N CYS A 580 -20.91 -5.95 -40.41
CA CYS A 580 -20.06 -7.13 -40.33
C CYS A 580 -20.61 -8.10 -39.29
N VAL A 581 -20.94 -9.33 -39.68
CA VAL A 581 -21.43 -10.38 -38.77
C VAL A 581 -20.26 -11.23 -38.31
N LEU A 582 -20.01 -11.21 -37.00
CA LEU A 582 -19.00 -12.05 -36.36
C LEU A 582 -19.60 -13.33 -35.81
N TYR A 583 -18.99 -14.46 -36.14
CA TYR A 583 -19.34 -15.77 -35.62
C TYR A 583 -18.04 -16.55 -35.29
N GLU A 584 -17.89 -17.01 -34.07
CA GLU A 584 -16.70 -17.75 -33.57
C GLU A 584 -15.33 -17.15 -33.94
N GLY A 585 -15.24 -15.83 -33.94
CA GLY A 585 -14.00 -15.11 -34.21
C GLY A 585 -13.74 -14.76 -35.69
N ASP A 586 -14.63 -15.15 -36.60
CA ASP A 586 -14.55 -14.86 -38.04
C ASP A 586 -15.64 -13.87 -38.47
N ILE A 587 -15.37 -13.07 -39.52
CA ILE A 587 -16.39 -12.27 -40.20
C ILE A 587 -17.03 -13.16 -41.29
N VAL A 588 -18.26 -13.63 -41.03
CA VAL A 588 -18.94 -14.58 -41.91
C VAL A 588 -19.85 -13.92 -42.96
N GLU A 589 -20.39 -12.73 -42.68
CA GLU A 589 -21.24 -11.96 -43.61
C GLU A 589 -20.88 -10.48 -43.57
N ARG A 590 -21.00 -9.81 -44.73
CA ARG A 590 -20.83 -8.36 -44.88
C ARG A 590 -21.81 -7.81 -45.87
N GLY A 591 -22.29 -6.59 -45.63
CA GLY A 591 -23.17 -5.86 -46.54
C GLY A 591 -24.01 -4.82 -45.80
N THR A 592 -24.91 -4.19 -46.50
CA THR A 592 -25.95 -3.32 -45.94
C THR A 592 -27.07 -4.13 -45.31
N HIS A 593 -27.93 -3.47 -44.54
CA HIS A 593 -29.08 -4.10 -43.91
C HIS A 593 -29.94 -4.89 -44.91
N ASP A 594 -30.29 -4.27 -46.05
CA ASP A 594 -31.18 -4.85 -47.04
C ASP A 594 -30.53 -6.07 -47.76
N GLU A 595 -29.24 -5.96 -48.08
CA GLU A 595 -28.48 -7.04 -48.71
C GLU A 595 -28.40 -8.27 -47.76
N LEU A 596 -28.11 -8.04 -46.49
CA LEU A 596 -27.99 -9.13 -45.50
C LEU A 596 -29.34 -9.77 -45.15
N ILE A 597 -30.43 -9.00 -45.14
CA ILE A 597 -31.78 -9.55 -45.02
C ILE A 597 -32.11 -10.46 -46.22
N ALA A 598 -31.79 -10.00 -47.45
CA ALA A 598 -31.99 -10.75 -48.68
C ALA A 598 -31.16 -12.04 -48.73
N LEU A 599 -29.94 -12.05 -48.16
CA LEU A 599 -29.02 -13.18 -48.07
C LEU A 599 -29.62 -14.35 -47.24
N ASN A 600 -30.55 -14.05 -46.33
CA ASN A 600 -31.21 -15.02 -45.45
C ASN A 600 -30.25 -15.88 -44.61
N GLY A 601 -29.14 -15.28 -44.19
CA GLY A 601 -28.04 -15.93 -43.46
C GLY A 601 -28.09 -15.74 -41.93
N TYR A 602 -26.90 -15.61 -41.34
CA TYR A 602 -26.74 -15.37 -39.89
C TYR A 602 -27.34 -14.06 -39.45
N TYR A 603 -27.15 -12.96 -40.23
CA TYR A 603 -27.72 -11.68 -39.92
C TYR A 603 -29.23 -11.71 -39.78
N LYS A 604 -29.92 -12.31 -40.73
CA LYS A 604 -31.38 -12.40 -40.69
C LYS A 604 -31.88 -13.18 -39.48
N LYS A 605 -31.22 -14.28 -39.11
CA LYS A 605 -31.54 -15.03 -37.90
C LYS A 605 -31.42 -14.15 -36.63
N LEU A 606 -30.34 -13.36 -36.53
CA LEU A 606 -30.15 -12.46 -35.40
C LEU A 606 -31.21 -11.34 -35.39
N ASN A 607 -31.52 -10.76 -36.55
CA ASN A 607 -32.54 -9.74 -36.70
C ASN A 607 -33.95 -10.26 -36.32
N ASP A 608 -34.31 -11.44 -36.74
CA ASP A 608 -35.60 -12.05 -36.43
C ASP A 608 -35.76 -12.38 -34.92
N MET A 609 -34.65 -12.74 -34.24
CA MET A 609 -34.63 -12.94 -32.79
C MET A 609 -34.77 -11.64 -32.00
N GLN A 610 -34.37 -10.49 -32.56
CA GLN A 610 -34.47 -9.17 -31.90
C GLN A 610 -35.80 -8.45 -32.17
N SER A 611 -36.51 -8.84 -33.20
CA SER A 611 -37.82 -8.29 -33.56
C SER A 611 -38.99 -8.98 -32.87
N LEU A 612 -38.76 -10.04 -32.11
CA LEU A 612 -39.67 -10.71 -31.20
C LEU A 612 -39.51 -10.19 -29.77
#